data_775979c9b1a61a82c034eaacfb2e90d5
#
_entry.id   775979c9b1a61a82c034eaacfb2e90d5
#
_cell.length_a   1.000
_cell.length_b   1.000
_cell.length_c   1.000
_cell.angle_alpha   90.00
_cell.angle_beta   90.00
_cell.angle_gamma   90.00
#
_symmetry.space_group_name_H-M   'P 1'
#
loop_
_entity.id
_entity.type
_entity.pdbx_description
1 polymer ?
#
loop_
_entity_poly.entity_id
_entity_poly.type
_entity_poly.pdbx_seq_one_letter_code
_entity_poly.pdbx_strand_id
1 'polypeptide(L)'
;LHDALPILGEGVVRCIALKATEGLARGMAVLNTGAPITVPVGEKMLGRAVNVLGEPIDGLGRIEAEEKLSIHRDPPPYIRQNPANQVFETGIKVIDLLAPYPKGGKIGLFGGAGVGKTVLIMEMIHNIATEHGGYSIFTGVGERSREGNELLSDMKNSGVINKTVMAFGQMNEPP
;
A
#
# COMPACT_ATOMS: atom_id res chain seq x y z
N LEU A 1 -13.44 -5.08 -14.11
CA LEU A 1 -13.22 -4.59 -15.48
C LEU A 1 -13.51 -3.08 -15.67
N HIS A 2 -13.66 -2.32 -14.59
CA HIS A 2 -13.84 -0.86 -14.70
C HIS A 2 -12.56 -0.11 -15.09
N ASP A 3 -11.40 -0.74 -15.01
CA ASP A 3 -10.14 -0.22 -15.55
C ASP A 3 -9.87 -0.68 -16.98
N ALA A 4 -10.96 -1.04 -17.71
CA ALA A 4 -10.86 -1.28 -19.12
C ALA A 4 -10.45 0.02 -19.82
N LEU A 5 -9.34 -0.01 -20.51
CA LEU A 5 -8.90 1.04 -21.40
C LEU A 5 -10.03 1.37 -22.41
N PRO A 6 -10.03 2.56 -23.00
CA PRO A 6 -11.17 3.09 -23.73
C PRO A 6 -11.80 2.07 -24.69
N ILE A 7 -13.10 2.10 -24.76
CA ILE A 7 -13.89 1.33 -25.74
C ILE A 7 -13.30 1.61 -27.12
N LEU A 8 -12.77 0.55 -27.76
CA LEU A 8 -12.16 0.65 -29.09
C LEU A 8 -13.17 0.80 -30.22
N GLY A 9 -14.46 1.00 -29.89
CA GLY A 9 -15.58 0.95 -30.81
C GLY A 9 -16.17 -0.47 -30.92
N GLU A 10 -17.36 -0.59 -31.52
CA GLU A 10 -18.06 -1.88 -31.79
C GLU A 10 -18.24 -2.81 -30.56
N GLY A 11 -18.31 -2.25 -29.35
CA GLY A 11 -18.45 -3.04 -28.12
C GLY A 11 -17.20 -3.81 -27.69
N VAL A 12 -16.02 -3.45 -28.20
CA VAL A 12 -14.73 -4.06 -27.83
C VAL A 12 -14.04 -3.22 -26.77
N VAL A 13 -13.56 -3.88 -25.71
CA VAL A 13 -12.75 -3.27 -24.65
C VAL A 13 -11.39 -3.96 -24.56
N ARG A 14 -10.36 -3.19 -24.25
CA ARG A 14 -9.02 -3.72 -23.95
C ARG A 14 -8.88 -3.84 -22.45
N CYS A 15 -8.45 -5.02 -21.98
CA CYS A 15 -8.26 -5.31 -20.57
C CYS A 15 -6.81 -5.74 -20.28
N ILE A 16 -6.36 -5.49 -19.05
CA ILE A 16 -5.10 -6.01 -18.53
C ILE A 16 -5.43 -7.14 -17.56
N ALA A 17 -4.73 -8.27 -17.68
CA ALA A 17 -4.85 -9.37 -16.73
C ALA A 17 -4.03 -9.04 -15.47
N LEU A 18 -4.67 -9.15 -14.29
CA LEU A 18 -4.03 -8.94 -12.99
C LEU A 18 -3.56 -10.25 -12.33
N LYS A 19 -3.74 -11.38 -13.01
CA LYS A 19 -3.27 -12.72 -12.61
C LYS A 19 -2.68 -13.42 -13.82
N ALA A 20 -2.04 -14.55 -13.57
CA ALA A 20 -1.47 -15.40 -14.62
C ALA A 20 -2.47 -15.68 -15.75
N THR A 21 -1.98 -15.61 -16.98
CA THR A 21 -2.80 -15.73 -18.20
C THR A 21 -2.76 -17.14 -18.82
N GLU A 22 -2.02 -18.05 -18.22
CA GLU A 22 -1.93 -19.43 -18.67
C GLU A 22 -3.31 -20.09 -18.69
N GLY A 23 -3.62 -20.70 -19.81
CA GLY A 23 -4.92 -21.35 -20.01
C GLY A 23 -6.04 -20.45 -20.53
N LEU A 24 -5.81 -19.15 -20.70
CA LEU A 24 -6.77 -18.28 -21.37
C LEU A 24 -6.80 -18.59 -22.87
N ALA A 25 -8.00 -18.81 -23.38
CA ALA A 25 -8.22 -19.10 -24.80
C ALA A 25 -9.29 -18.19 -25.40
N ARG A 26 -9.21 -17.99 -26.71
CA ARG A 26 -10.22 -17.23 -27.45
C ARG A 26 -11.59 -17.90 -27.30
N GLY A 27 -12.61 -17.11 -27.03
CA GLY A 27 -14.00 -17.59 -26.88
C GLY A 27 -14.39 -17.98 -25.46
N MET A 28 -13.47 -17.82 -24.47
CA MET A 28 -13.84 -17.99 -23.07
C MET A 28 -14.80 -16.90 -22.62
N ALA A 29 -15.74 -17.27 -21.74
CA ALA A 29 -16.67 -16.32 -21.15
C ALA A 29 -15.95 -15.34 -20.22
N VAL A 30 -16.27 -14.07 -20.31
CA VAL A 30 -15.78 -12.98 -19.43
C VAL A 30 -16.95 -12.38 -18.70
N LEU A 31 -16.90 -12.40 -17.38
CA LEU A 31 -17.94 -11.82 -16.54
C LEU A 31 -17.56 -10.40 -16.12
N ASN A 32 -18.44 -9.45 -16.41
CA ASN A 32 -18.32 -8.09 -15.88
C ASN A 32 -18.84 -8.07 -14.44
N THR A 33 -18.00 -7.66 -13.49
CA THR A 33 -18.38 -7.57 -12.07
C THR A 33 -19.28 -6.35 -11.76
N GLY A 34 -19.38 -5.41 -12.69
CA GLY A 34 -20.20 -4.19 -12.54
C GLY A 34 -19.63 -3.18 -11.51
N ALA A 35 -18.46 -3.44 -10.95
CA ALA A 35 -17.82 -2.60 -9.94
C ALA A 35 -16.31 -2.48 -10.21
N PRO A 36 -15.68 -1.36 -9.82
CA PRO A 36 -14.23 -1.21 -9.86
C PRO A 36 -13.55 -2.16 -8.88
N ILE A 37 -12.22 -2.23 -8.94
CA ILE A 37 -11.42 -2.97 -7.95
C ILE A 37 -11.70 -2.40 -6.56
N THR A 38 -12.02 -3.30 -5.63
CA THR A 38 -12.28 -2.95 -4.23
C THR A 38 -11.29 -3.67 -3.33
N VAL A 39 -10.83 -2.98 -2.30
CA VAL A 39 -9.91 -3.53 -1.29
C VAL A 39 -10.57 -3.53 0.09
N PRO A 40 -10.25 -4.50 0.95
CA PRO A 40 -10.73 -4.50 2.32
C PRO A 40 -10.16 -3.31 3.08
N VAL A 41 -10.94 -2.73 3.96
CA VAL A 41 -10.56 -1.59 4.82
C VAL A 41 -10.99 -1.84 6.27
N GLY A 42 -10.45 -1.04 7.18
CA GLY A 42 -10.79 -1.09 8.60
C GLY A 42 -9.71 -1.72 9.48
N GLU A 43 -10.00 -1.80 10.78
CA GLU A 43 -9.04 -2.24 11.80
C GLU A 43 -8.54 -3.68 11.61
N LYS A 44 -9.34 -4.54 10.98
CA LYS A 44 -8.94 -5.93 10.68
C LYS A 44 -7.83 -6.05 9.64
N MET A 45 -7.45 -4.94 9.02
CA MET A 45 -6.28 -4.84 8.15
C MET A 45 -4.98 -4.64 8.93
N LEU A 46 -5.05 -4.20 10.19
CA LEU A 46 -3.87 -4.01 11.01
C LEU A 46 -3.17 -5.35 11.26
N GLY A 47 -1.88 -5.35 11.15
CA GLY A 47 -1.06 -6.56 11.28
C GLY A 47 -1.00 -7.44 10.03
N ARG A 48 -1.66 -7.04 8.94
CA ARG A 48 -1.80 -7.85 7.74
C ARG A 48 -0.93 -7.33 6.59
N ALA A 49 -0.46 -8.27 5.78
CA ALA A 49 0.19 -7.99 4.50
C ALA A 49 -0.67 -8.50 3.34
N VAL A 50 -0.92 -7.63 2.38
CA VAL A 50 -1.79 -7.92 1.23
C VAL A 50 -1.09 -7.58 -0.09
N ASN A 51 -1.59 -8.17 -1.18
CA ASN A 51 -1.21 -7.79 -2.53
C ASN A 51 -2.03 -6.58 -3.01
N VAL A 52 -1.80 -6.13 -4.25
CA VAL A 52 -2.49 -4.98 -4.86
C VAL A 52 -4.01 -5.16 -5.00
N LEU A 53 -4.51 -6.39 -4.92
CA LEU A 53 -5.95 -6.70 -4.94
C LEU A 53 -6.56 -6.80 -3.53
N GLY A 54 -5.77 -6.54 -2.48
CA GLY A 54 -6.21 -6.70 -1.10
C GLY A 54 -6.32 -8.16 -0.65
N GLU A 55 -5.73 -9.11 -1.40
CA GLU A 55 -5.66 -10.51 -1.02
C GLU A 55 -4.49 -10.71 -0.03
N PRO A 56 -4.67 -11.47 1.06
CA PRO A 56 -3.61 -11.67 2.05
C PRO A 56 -2.47 -12.50 1.48
N ILE A 57 -1.24 -12.09 1.76
CA ILE A 57 0.00 -12.79 1.37
C ILE A 57 0.85 -13.19 2.58
N ASP A 58 0.36 -12.95 3.78
CA ASP A 58 1.04 -13.18 5.06
C ASP A 58 0.88 -14.60 5.62
N GLY A 59 0.11 -15.46 4.94
CA GLY A 59 -0.18 -16.83 5.39
C GLY A 59 -1.19 -16.94 6.54
N LEU A 60 -1.80 -15.83 7.00
CA LEU A 60 -2.73 -15.80 8.11
C LEU A 60 -4.21 -16.03 7.70
N GLY A 61 -4.44 -16.46 6.48
CA GLY A 61 -5.79 -16.73 5.97
C GLY A 61 -6.56 -15.48 5.56
N ARG A 62 -7.83 -15.65 5.20
CA ARG A 62 -8.68 -14.59 4.67
C ARG A 62 -8.91 -13.46 5.66
N ILE A 63 -8.96 -12.24 5.16
CA ILE A 63 -9.30 -11.06 5.95
C ILE A 63 -10.82 -10.88 5.91
N GLU A 64 -11.45 -10.99 7.07
CA GLU A 64 -12.89 -10.76 7.24
C GLU A 64 -13.14 -9.28 7.53
N ALA A 65 -12.87 -8.43 6.55
CA ALA A 65 -13.15 -7.01 6.66
C ALA A 65 -14.67 -6.76 6.60
N GLU A 66 -15.14 -5.81 7.39
CA GLU A 66 -16.55 -5.41 7.44
C GLU A 66 -16.95 -4.60 6.20
N GLU A 67 -15.98 -3.88 5.63
CA GLU A 67 -16.20 -3.00 4.50
C GLU A 67 -15.12 -3.21 3.43
N LYS A 68 -15.53 -3.02 2.17
CA LYS A 68 -14.61 -2.92 1.03
C LYS A 68 -14.86 -1.60 0.32
N LEU A 69 -13.80 -0.88 0.01
CA LEU A 69 -13.88 0.39 -0.71
C LEU A 69 -13.19 0.30 -2.07
N SER A 70 -13.73 1.05 -3.03
CA SER A 70 -13.09 1.21 -4.33
C SER A 70 -11.72 1.86 -4.18
N ILE A 71 -10.75 1.41 -4.99
CA ILE A 71 -9.44 2.06 -5.10
C ILE A 71 -9.55 3.44 -5.76
N HIS A 72 -10.61 3.68 -6.55
CA HIS A 72 -10.92 4.97 -7.16
C HIS A 72 -11.83 5.76 -6.22
N ARG A 73 -11.24 6.70 -5.49
CA ARG A 73 -11.95 7.59 -4.56
C ARG A 73 -11.57 9.03 -4.81
N ASP A 74 -12.54 9.91 -4.67
CA ASP A 74 -12.28 11.34 -4.66
C ASP A 74 -11.42 11.73 -3.46
N PRO A 75 -10.50 12.71 -3.63
CA PRO A 75 -9.73 13.23 -2.51
C PRO A 75 -10.66 13.91 -1.50
N PRO A 76 -10.27 14.01 -0.22
CA PRO A 76 -11.06 14.71 0.76
C PRO A 76 -11.22 16.19 0.35
N PRO A 77 -12.43 16.76 0.49
CA PRO A 77 -12.69 18.15 0.11
C PRO A 77 -11.78 19.11 0.89
N TYR A 78 -11.41 20.20 0.27
CA TYR A 78 -10.47 21.20 0.81
C TYR A 78 -10.80 21.64 2.24
N ILE A 79 -12.08 21.80 2.57
CA ILE A 79 -12.54 22.21 3.90
C ILE A 79 -12.19 21.20 5.02
N ARG A 80 -11.93 19.95 4.67
CA ARG A 80 -11.50 18.90 5.62
C ARG A 80 -9.98 18.76 5.70
N GLN A 81 -9.24 19.49 4.88
CA GLN A 81 -7.79 19.47 4.91
C GLN A 81 -7.30 20.43 5.98
N ASN A 82 -6.50 19.92 6.91
CA ASN A 82 -5.91 20.77 7.95
C ASN A 82 -4.58 21.32 7.42
N PRO A 83 -4.37 22.66 7.38
CA PRO A 83 -3.08 23.21 6.98
C PRO A 83 -1.99 22.77 7.98
N ALA A 84 -0.92 22.21 7.46
CA ALA A 84 0.18 21.70 8.26
C ALA A 84 1.03 22.84 8.81
N ASN A 85 0.73 23.28 10.02
CA ASN A 85 1.52 24.30 10.73
C ASN A 85 2.34 23.73 11.89
N GLN A 86 2.41 22.41 12.01
CA GLN A 86 3.13 21.72 13.08
C GLN A 86 4.25 20.87 12.50
N VAL A 87 5.38 20.84 13.19
CA VAL A 87 6.47 19.91 12.90
C VAL A 87 6.08 18.52 13.39
N PHE A 88 6.37 17.52 12.58
CA PHE A 88 6.26 16.12 12.93
C PHE A 88 7.63 15.64 13.42
N GLU A 89 7.74 15.34 14.71
CA GLU A 89 8.96 14.80 15.30
C GLU A 89 9.14 13.33 14.90
N THR A 90 10.18 13.06 14.13
CA THR A 90 10.47 11.71 13.62
C THR A 90 11.24 10.86 14.62
N GLY A 91 11.88 11.48 15.62
CA GLY A 91 12.84 10.86 16.54
C GLY A 91 14.23 10.65 15.94
N ILE A 92 14.44 11.02 14.69
CA ILE A 92 15.74 10.93 14.01
C ILE A 92 16.38 12.30 14.04
N LYS A 93 17.38 12.48 14.90
CA LYS A 93 17.99 13.78 15.23
C LYS A 93 18.40 14.60 14.01
N VAL A 94 19.00 13.96 13.00
CA VAL A 94 19.47 14.66 11.80
C VAL A 94 18.30 15.18 10.97
N ILE A 95 17.20 14.47 10.90
CA ILE A 95 15.99 14.91 10.19
C ILE A 95 15.33 16.04 10.97
N ASP A 96 15.06 15.83 12.24
CA ASP A 96 14.33 16.79 13.07
C ASP A 96 15.07 18.12 13.22
N LEU A 97 16.41 18.10 13.17
CA LEU A 97 17.22 19.30 13.29
C LEU A 97 17.47 20.03 11.96
N LEU A 98 17.76 19.29 10.88
CA LEU A 98 18.23 19.87 9.62
C LEU A 98 17.17 19.94 8.54
N ALA A 99 16.18 19.05 8.57
CA ALA A 99 15.11 18.95 7.56
C ALA A 99 13.79 18.52 8.22
N PRO A 100 13.25 19.30 9.17
CA PRO A 100 12.06 18.91 9.92
C PRO A 100 10.86 18.66 9.01
N TYR A 101 10.11 17.62 9.29
CA TYR A 101 8.96 17.22 8.50
C TYR A 101 7.70 17.97 8.94
N PRO A 102 6.93 18.54 8.00
CA PRO A 102 5.63 19.10 8.35
C PRO A 102 4.61 17.98 8.58
N LYS A 103 3.82 18.09 9.65
CA LYS A 103 2.73 17.16 9.92
C LYS A 103 1.69 17.19 8.80
N GLY A 104 1.41 16.05 8.17
CA GLY A 104 0.54 15.98 7.00
C GLY A 104 1.22 16.36 5.68
N GLY A 105 2.53 16.60 5.69
CA GLY A 105 3.32 16.89 4.50
C GLY A 105 3.65 15.64 3.66
N LYS A 106 4.16 15.90 2.45
CA LYS A 106 4.72 14.87 1.56
C LYS A 106 6.23 15.01 1.56
N ILE A 107 6.92 13.92 1.87
CA ILE A 107 8.37 13.89 2.01
C ILE A 107 8.93 12.85 1.04
N GLY A 108 10.03 13.20 0.36
CA GLY A 108 10.76 12.29 -0.53
C GLY A 108 12.12 11.91 0.04
N LEU A 109 12.40 10.61 0.13
CA LEU A 109 13.71 10.06 0.45
C LEU A 109 14.34 9.50 -0.82
N PHE A 110 15.36 10.18 -1.33
CA PHE A 110 16.04 9.82 -2.57
C PHE A 110 17.43 9.24 -2.28
N GLY A 111 17.79 8.21 -3.01
CA GLY A 111 19.11 7.59 -2.89
C GLY A 111 19.20 6.31 -3.71
N GLY A 112 20.42 5.86 -4.00
CA GLY A 112 20.70 4.59 -4.66
C GLY A 112 20.31 3.37 -3.81
N ALA A 113 20.60 2.18 -4.30
CA ALA A 113 20.42 0.94 -3.55
C ALA A 113 21.39 0.88 -2.35
N GLY A 114 20.94 0.32 -1.23
CA GLY A 114 21.78 0.06 -0.06
C GLY A 114 22.16 1.29 0.79
N VAL A 115 21.57 2.46 0.57
CA VAL A 115 21.89 3.68 1.32
C VAL A 115 21.05 3.87 2.59
N GLY A 116 20.28 2.87 2.99
CA GLY A 116 19.53 2.90 4.25
C GLY A 116 18.15 3.55 4.21
N LYS A 117 17.56 3.79 3.03
CA LYS A 117 16.19 4.35 2.90
C LYS A 117 15.16 3.54 3.70
N THR A 118 15.18 2.23 3.53
CA THR A 118 14.26 1.30 4.22
C THR A 118 14.45 1.34 5.73
N VAL A 119 15.70 1.44 6.21
CA VAL A 119 16.00 1.56 7.64
C VAL A 119 15.40 2.84 8.24
N LEU A 120 15.49 3.97 7.53
CA LEU A 120 14.88 5.23 7.96
C LEU A 120 13.35 5.12 8.01
N ILE A 121 12.75 4.49 7.01
CA ILE A 121 11.29 4.27 6.97
C ILE A 121 10.85 3.38 8.14
N MET A 122 11.58 2.30 8.41
CA MET A 122 11.32 1.39 9.53
C MET A 122 11.36 2.13 10.87
N GLU A 123 12.38 2.94 11.08
CA GLU A 123 12.55 3.73 12.31
C GLU A 123 11.38 4.73 12.47
N MET A 124 10.99 5.41 11.40
CA MET A 124 9.83 6.31 11.45
C MET A 124 8.53 5.57 11.78
N ILE A 125 8.29 4.40 11.18
CA ILE A 125 7.12 3.58 11.50
C ILE A 125 7.13 3.15 12.96
N HIS A 126 8.29 2.74 13.46
CA HIS A 126 8.47 2.36 14.86
C HIS A 126 8.13 3.53 15.79
N ASN A 127 8.67 4.70 15.53
CA ASN A 127 8.44 5.89 16.35
C ASN A 127 6.99 6.38 16.28
N ILE A 128 6.35 6.30 15.12
CA ILE A 128 4.91 6.59 14.97
C ILE A 128 4.07 5.64 15.83
N ALA A 129 4.39 4.36 15.83
CA ALA A 129 3.63 3.36 16.56
C ALA A 129 3.82 3.46 18.07
N THR A 130 5.05 3.75 18.54
CA THR A 130 5.42 3.76 19.96
C THR A 130 5.14 5.10 20.62
N GLU A 131 5.63 6.19 20.03
CA GLU A 131 5.59 7.52 20.64
C GLU A 131 4.31 8.30 20.31
N HIS A 132 3.85 8.20 19.08
CA HIS A 132 2.66 8.95 18.63
C HIS A 132 1.36 8.14 18.73
N GLY A 133 1.41 6.84 19.01
CA GLY A 133 0.23 5.98 19.07
C GLY A 133 -0.53 5.83 17.76
N GLY A 134 0.08 6.21 16.65
CA GLY A 134 -0.50 6.24 15.32
C GLY A 134 -0.48 4.89 14.61
N TYR A 135 -1.15 4.86 13.46
CA TYR A 135 -1.13 3.73 12.52
C TYR A 135 -0.27 4.07 11.33
N SER A 136 0.36 3.05 10.75
CA SER A 136 1.17 3.17 9.56
C SER A 136 0.64 2.31 8.43
N ILE A 137 0.74 2.80 7.20
CA ILE A 137 0.47 2.01 6.01
C ILE A 137 1.75 2.03 5.18
N PHE A 138 2.33 0.84 4.98
CA PHE A 138 3.48 0.67 4.11
C PHE A 138 3.03 0.12 2.76
N THR A 139 3.44 0.76 1.68
CA THR A 139 3.18 0.28 0.32
C THR A 139 4.51 0.08 -0.41
N GLY A 140 4.80 -1.17 -0.76
CA GLY A 140 5.97 -1.53 -1.58
C GLY A 140 5.56 -1.69 -3.04
N VAL A 141 6.11 -0.85 -3.92
CA VAL A 141 5.84 -0.89 -5.36
C VAL A 141 7.14 -1.18 -6.11
N GLY A 142 7.15 -2.29 -6.88
CA GLY A 142 8.32 -2.73 -7.62
C GLY A 142 9.45 -3.25 -6.71
N GLU A 143 9.13 -3.64 -5.49
CA GLU A 143 10.08 -4.22 -4.54
C GLU A 143 10.42 -5.67 -4.91
N ARG A 144 11.61 -6.09 -4.54
CA ARG A 144 12.00 -7.50 -4.66
C ARG A 144 11.28 -8.32 -3.58
N SER A 145 10.76 -9.50 -3.94
CA SER A 145 10.04 -10.38 -3.01
C SER A 145 10.84 -10.69 -1.73
N ARG A 146 12.17 -10.83 -1.85
CA ARG A 146 13.05 -11.04 -0.70
C ARG A 146 13.04 -9.83 0.25
N GLU A 147 13.21 -8.61 -0.28
CA GLU A 147 13.24 -7.39 0.51
C GLU A 147 11.90 -7.13 1.22
N GLY A 148 10.78 -7.41 0.53
CA GLY A 148 9.44 -7.34 1.13
C GLY A 148 9.24 -8.34 2.27
N ASN A 149 9.77 -9.55 2.14
CA ASN A 149 9.68 -10.57 3.19
C ASN A 149 10.60 -10.27 4.39
N GLU A 150 11.80 -9.75 4.13
CA GLU A 150 12.72 -9.28 5.18
C GLU A 150 12.05 -8.14 5.97
N LEU A 151 11.44 -7.16 5.29
CA LEU A 151 10.73 -6.06 5.91
C LEU A 151 9.54 -6.53 6.77
N LEU A 152 8.74 -7.48 6.27
CA LEU A 152 7.65 -8.07 7.05
C LEU A 152 8.17 -8.77 8.32
N SER A 153 9.30 -9.45 8.23
CA SER A 153 9.94 -10.12 9.36
C SER A 153 10.45 -9.11 10.39
N ASP A 154 11.07 -8.04 9.94
CA ASP A 154 11.56 -6.96 10.79
C ASP A 154 10.43 -6.23 11.52
N MET A 155 9.29 -5.98 10.84
CA MET A 155 8.09 -5.41 11.44
C MET A 155 7.49 -6.32 12.52
N LYS A 156 7.53 -7.63 12.31
CA LYS A 156 7.10 -8.62 13.32
C LYS A 156 8.02 -8.63 14.52
N ASN A 157 9.33 -8.64 14.28
CA ASN A 157 10.35 -8.69 15.34
C ASN A 157 10.38 -7.42 16.19
N SER A 158 10.15 -6.27 15.59
CA SER A 158 10.06 -4.97 16.29
C SER A 158 8.73 -4.76 17.01
N GLY A 159 7.74 -5.64 16.80
CA GLY A 159 6.43 -5.57 17.46
C GLY A 159 5.50 -4.48 16.94
N VAL A 160 5.88 -3.73 15.92
CA VAL A 160 5.06 -2.63 15.37
C VAL A 160 4.05 -3.10 14.31
N ILE A 161 4.15 -4.35 13.90
CA ILE A 161 3.24 -4.92 12.88
C ILE A 161 1.76 -4.74 13.23
N ASN A 162 1.39 -4.85 14.51
CA ASN A 162 0.01 -4.73 14.98
C ASN A 162 -0.63 -3.34 14.74
N LYS A 163 0.19 -2.33 14.46
CA LYS A 163 -0.24 -0.97 14.12
C LYS A 163 0.07 -0.60 12.67
N THR A 164 0.45 -1.58 11.87
CA THR A 164 0.89 -1.37 10.48
C THR A 164 0.07 -2.24 9.53
N VAL A 165 -0.29 -1.68 8.39
CA VAL A 165 -0.83 -2.40 7.23
C VAL A 165 0.24 -2.40 6.15
N MET A 166 0.47 -3.54 5.52
CA MET A 166 1.45 -3.66 4.43
C MET A 166 0.75 -4.07 3.13
N ALA A 167 0.98 -3.33 2.06
CA ALA A 167 0.49 -3.66 0.72
C ALA A 167 1.67 -3.75 -0.25
N PHE A 168 1.79 -4.87 -0.94
CA PHE A 168 2.91 -5.13 -1.84
C PHE A 168 2.45 -5.32 -3.29
N GLY A 169 3.04 -4.53 -4.20
CA GLY A 169 3.05 -4.77 -5.63
C GLY A 169 4.46 -5.15 -6.05
N GLN A 170 4.77 -6.45 -5.99
CA GLN A 170 6.13 -6.96 -6.18
C GLN A 170 6.47 -7.15 -7.65
N MET A 171 7.78 -7.23 -7.96
CA MET A 171 8.28 -7.37 -9.35
C MET A 171 7.84 -8.68 -10.04
N ASN A 172 7.46 -9.70 -9.28
CA ASN A 172 6.99 -10.98 -9.81
C ASN A 172 5.48 -11.03 -10.08
N GLU A 173 4.76 -9.96 -9.76
CA GLU A 173 3.35 -9.82 -10.09
C GLU A 173 3.19 -9.16 -11.48
N PRO A 174 2.07 -9.42 -12.18
CA PRO A 174 1.76 -8.72 -13.44
C PRO A 174 1.69 -7.20 -13.23
N PRO A 175 2.11 -6.44 -14.23
CA PRO A 175 2.11 -4.97 -14.17
C PRO A 175 0.70 -4.37 -14.07
#